data_cd59b0df1099e2582bf84b240b85f22c
#
_entry.id   cd59b0df1099e2582bf84b240b85f22c
#
_cell.length_a   1.000
_cell.length_b   1.000
_cell.length_c   1.000
_cell.angle_alpha   90.00
_cell.angle_beta   90.00
_cell.angle_gamma   90.00
#
_symmetry.space_group_name_H-M   'P 1'
#
loop_
_entity.id
_entity.type
_entity.pdbx_description
1 polymer ?
#
loop_
_entity_poly.entity_id
_entity_poly.type
_entity_poly.pdbx_seq_one_letter_code
_entity_poly.pdbx_strand_id
1 'polypeptide(L)'
;MGINHKVIDQKFDEDSVIETDPVLCSKLIVEGKNKSARALLSTTKDESYPVLTADTLVFTPSRKIVGKPENYEHSRELLREFSGTTHSVFSTVMISTTEQSLLKTCETKVSFKNMSKEEIEEYVLSEEGVGKAGAYGIHGPAGKYVTSIEGSYTNVVGLPVLSLIHI
;
A
#
# COMPACT_ATOMS: atom_id res chain seq x y z
N MET A 1 -16.05 -6.94 4.59
CA MET A 1 -16.52 -7.98 3.65
C MET A 1 -17.03 -9.25 4.33
N GLY A 2 -16.84 -9.48 5.61
CA GLY A 2 -17.38 -10.66 6.32
C GLY A 2 -16.86 -12.03 5.85
N ILE A 3 -15.72 -12.06 5.15
CA ILE A 3 -15.10 -13.31 4.69
C ILE A 3 -14.24 -13.88 5.82
N ASN A 4 -14.52 -15.12 6.20
CA ASN A 4 -13.66 -15.83 7.14
C ASN A 4 -12.28 -16.03 6.54
N HIS A 5 -11.24 -15.63 7.26
CA HIS A 5 -9.86 -15.71 6.79
C HIS A 5 -8.91 -16.08 7.93
N LYS A 6 -7.74 -16.57 7.54
CA LYS A 6 -6.60 -16.82 8.43
C LYS A 6 -5.42 -15.99 7.95
N VAL A 7 -4.76 -15.29 8.84
CA VAL A 7 -3.55 -14.53 8.53
C VAL A 7 -2.35 -15.47 8.55
N ILE A 8 -1.47 -15.32 7.54
CA ILE A 8 -0.21 -16.07 7.43
C ILE A 8 0.94 -15.07 7.50
N ASP A 9 1.85 -15.29 8.45
CA ASP A 9 3.06 -14.49 8.61
C ASP A 9 4.13 -14.98 7.60
N GLN A 10 4.00 -14.50 6.35
CA GLN A 10 4.94 -14.79 5.27
C GLN A 10 6.30 -14.09 5.52
N LYS A 11 7.40 -14.60 4.92
CA LYS A 11 8.78 -14.19 5.22
C LYS A 11 9.50 -13.55 4.02
N PHE A 12 8.77 -13.04 3.04
CA PHE A 12 9.38 -12.35 1.90
C PHE A 12 9.98 -11.01 2.34
N ASP A 13 11.22 -10.76 1.95
CA ASP A 13 11.90 -9.48 2.18
C ASP A 13 11.54 -8.49 1.08
N GLU A 14 10.69 -7.53 1.41
CA GLU A 14 10.21 -6.50 0.48
C GLU A 14 11.33 -5.56 0.03
N ASP A 15 12.30 -5.29 0.90
CA ASP A 15 13.44 -4.40 0.63
C ASP A 15 14.42 -5.01 -0.39
N SER A 16 14.33 -6.31 -0.65
CA SER A 16 15.12 -6.99 -1.69
C SER A 16 14.69 -6.61 -3.11
N VAL A 17 13.51 -6.00 -3.28
CA VAL A 17 13.01 -5.60 -4.60
C VAL A 17 13.55 -4.24 -4.98
N ILE A 18 14.49 -4.22 -5.94
CA ILE A 18 15.08 -2.99 -6.48
C ILE A 18 14.43 -2.70 -7.84
N GLU A 19 13.38 -1.88 -7.84
CA GLU A 19 12.64 -1.50 -9.04
C GLU A 19 12.16 -0.05 -8.93
N THR A 20 12.20 0.70 -10.02
CA THR A 20 11.81 2.11 -10.06
C THR A 20 10.44 2.36 -10.68
N ASP A 21 9.94 1.40 -11.46
CA ASP A 21 8.56 1.43 -11.94
C ASP A 21 7.61 0.98 -10.83
N PRO A 22 6.67 1.82 -10.37
CA PRO A 22 5.83 1.50 -9.22
C PRO A 22 4.89 0.32 -9.47
N VAL A 23 4.45 0.12 -10.73
CA VAL A 23 3.57 -0.99 -11.09
C VAL A 23 4.34 -2.30 -11.05
N LEU A 24 5.54 -2.32 -11.62
CA LEU A 24 6.38 -3.52 -11.61
C LEU A 24 6.89 -3.83 -10.21
N CYS A 25 7.31 -2.83 -9.44
CA CYS A 25 7.75 -2.99 -8.06
C CYS A 25 6.65 -3.64 -7.19
N SER A 26 5.43 -3.09 -7.20
CA SER A 26 4.34 -3.63 -6.39
C SER A 26 3.93 -5.05 -6.83
N LYS A 27 4.02 -5.39 -8.12
CA LYS A 27 3.79 -6.75 -8.61
C LYS A 27 4.82 -7.74 -8.08
N LEU A 28 6.10 -7.41 -8.19
CA LEU A 28 7.19 -8.26 -7.70
C LEU A 28 7.07 -8.53 -6.19
N ILE A 29 6.73 -7.50 -5.41
CA ILE A 29 6.51 -7.64 -3.97
C ILE A 29 5.34 -8.59 -3.70
N VAL A 30 4.20 -8.39 -4.35
CA VAL A 30 3.00 -9.21 -4.13
C VAL A 30 3.21 -10.67 -4.55
N GLU A 31 3.88 -10.91 -5.68
CA GLU A 31 4.26 -12.25 -6.14
C GLU A 31 5.24 -12.93 -5.17
N GLY A 32 6.23 -12.20 -4.66
CA GLY A 32 7.17 -12.68 -3.66
C GLY A 32 6.47 -13.07 -2.34
N LYS A 33 5.59 -12.22 -1.84
CA LYS A 33 4.72 -12.50 -0.68
C LYS A 33 3.86 -13.75 -0.92
N ASN A 34 3.26 -13.86 -2.10
CA ASN A 34 2.41 -15.00 -2.45
C ASN A 34 3.19 -16.30 -2.49
N LYS A 35 4.35 -16.31 -3.15
CA LYS A 35 5.26 -17.47 -3.20
C LYS A 35 5.70 -17.90 -1.80
N SER A 36 6.07 -16.95 -0.94
CA SER A 36 6.44 -17.22 0.45
C SER A 36 5.27 -17.84 1.25
N ALA A 37 4.07 -17.26 1.14
CA ALA A 37 2.88 -17.79 1.81
C ALA A 37 2.51 -19.20 1.31
N ARG A 38 2.56 -19.46 0.01
CA ARG A 38 2.31 -20.77 -0.59
C ARG A 38 3.30 -21.81 -0.10
N ALA A 39 4.60 -21.47 0.00
CA ALA A 39 5.61 -22.38 0.52
C ALA A 39 5.34 -22.78 1.97
N LEU A 40 4.83 -21.87 2.81
CA LEU A 40 4.43 -22.19 4.19
C LEU A 40 3.21 -23.10 4.27
N LEU A 41 2.29 -23.02 3.30
CA LEU A 41 1.05 -23.81 3.26
C LEU A 41 1.25 -25.20 2.63
N SER A 42 2.24 -25.41 1.78
CA SER A 42 2.43 -26.64 0.97
C SER A 42 2.55 -27.93 1.78
N THR A 43 2.87 -27.84 3.06
CA THR A 43 2.97 -28.98 3.98
C THR A 43 1.82 -29.06 4.99
N THR A 44 0.78 -28.26 4.80
CA THR A 44 -0.34 -28.16 5.73
C THR A 44 -1.66 -28.59 5.08
N LYS A 45 -2.66 -28.87 5.90
CA LYS A 45 -4.03 -29.15 5.43
C LYS A 45 -4.70 -27.93 4.75
N ASP A 46 -4.09 -26.75 4.88
CA ASP A 46 -4.60 -25.49 4.35
C ASP A 46 -4.08 -25.20 2.93
N GLU A 47 -3.29 -26.11 2.32
CA GLU A 47 -2.67 -25.96 1.00
C GLU A 47 -3.69 -25.60 -0.12
N SER A 48 -4.88 -26.20 -0.07
CA SER A 48 -5.92 -26.01 -1.09
C SER A 48 -6.65 -24.67 -0.99
N TYR A 49 -6.53 -23.94 0.14
CA TYR A 49 -7.21 -22.66 0.28
C TYR A 49 -6.64 -21.58 -0.64
N PRO A 50 -7.50 -20.68 -1.14
CA PRO A 50 -7.02 -19.49 -1.84
C PRO A 50 -6.13 -18.63 -0.94
N VAL A 51 -5.03 -18.12 -1.50
CA VAL A 51 -4.13 -17.17 -0.81
C VAL A 51 -4.29 -15.80 -1.44
N LEU A 52 -4.62 -14.81 -0.60
CA LEU A 52 -4.67 -13.41 -0.98
C LEU A 52 -3.41 -12.72 -0.44
N THR A 53 -2.70 -12.03 -1.32
CA THR A 53 -1.60 -11.13 -0.95
C THR A 53 -1.83 -9.75 -1.56
N ALA A 54 -1.40 -8.71 -0.86
CA ALA A 54 -1.50 -7.34 -1.33
C ALA A 54 -0.28 -6.52 -0.90
N ASP A 55 -0.02 -5.47 -1.65
CA ASP A 55 0.97 -4.47 -1.31
C ASP A 55 0.55 -3.09 -1.79
N THR A 56 0.98 -2.04 -1.09
CA THR A 56 0.64 -0.66 -1.40
C THR A 56 1.89 0.21 -1.36
N LEU A 57 2.13 0.90 -2.46
CA LEU A 57 3.23 1.84 -2.64
C LEU A 57 2.69 3.24 -2.90
N VAL A 58 3.41 4.24 -2.41
CA VAL A 58 3.15 5.64 -2.77
C VAL A 58 4.23 6.11 -3.74
N PHE A 59 3.82 6.75 -4.82
CA PHE A 59 4.69 7.32 -5.84
C PHE A 59 4.61 8.84 -5.75
N THR A 60 5.73 9.46 -5.37
CA THR A 60 5.79 10.88 -5.06
C THR A 60 5.78 11.76 -6.31
N PRO A 61 5.49 13.07 -6.19
CA PRO A 61 5.62 14.03 -7.29
C PRO A 61 7.04 14.07 -7.87
N SER A 62 8.09 13.85 -7.07
CA SER A 62 9.48 13.74 -7.53
C SER A 62 9.81 12.39 -8.19
N ARG A 63 8.79 11.53 -8.44
CA ARG A 63 8.91 10.25 -9.11
C ARG A 63 9.72 9.20 -8.34
N LYS A 64 9.56 9.15 -7.03
CA LYS A 64 10.15 8.14 -6.15
C LYS A 64 9.08 7.22 -5.59
N ILE A 65 9.39 5.94 -5.49
CA ILE A 65 8.61 5.00 -4.71
C ILE A 65 8.97 5.20 -3.25
N VAL A 66 7.96 5.38 -2.40
CA VAL A 66 8.14 5.51 -0.96
C VAL A 66 7.27 4.51 -0.22
N GLY A 67 7.91 3.82 0.68
CA GLY A 67 7.27 2.92 1.64
C GLY A 67 6.93 3.64 2.95
N LYS A 68 7.11 2.92 4.05
CA LYS A 68 6.94 3.45 5.40
C LYS A 68 8.06 4.43 5.74
N PRO A 69 7.77 5.54 6.44
CA PRO A 69 8.81 6.46 6.87
C PRO A 69 9.75 5.79 7.88
N GLU A 70 11.05 6.07 7.77
CA GLU A 70 12.08 5.54 8.67
C GLU A 70 12.07 6.21 10.06
N ASN A 71 11.70 7.49 10.07
CA ASN A 71 11.69 8.32 11.26
C ASN A 71 10.79 9.57 11.05
N TYR A 72 10.69 10.41 12.09
CA TYR A 72 9.86 11.62 12.05
C TYR A 72 10.35 12.65 11.01
N GLU A 73 11.65 12.78 10.79
CA GLU A 73 12.15 13.72 9.77
C GLU A 73 11.78 13.25 8.36
N HIS A 74 11.94 11.97 8.07
CA HIS A 74 11.47 11.38 6.80
C HIS A 74 9.95 11.57 6.62
N SER A 75 9.16 11.43 7.69
CA SER A 75 7.72 11.75 7.64
C SER A 75 7.45 13.21 7.28
N ARG A 76 8.21 14.16 7.87
CA ARG A 76 8.11 15.60 7.55
C ARG A 76 8.44 15.89 6.10
N GLU A 77 9.51 15.27 5.58
CA GLU A 77 9.93 15.43 4.19
C GLU A 77 8.85 14.96 3.22
N LEU A 78 8.27 13.79 3.45
CA LEU A 78 7.20 13.25 2.62
C LEU A 78 5.95 14.14 2.65
N LEU A 79 5.51 14.59 3.83
CA LEU A 79 4.35 15.46 3.95
C LEU A 79 4.57 16.84 3.33
N ARG A 80 5.81 17.39 3.40
CA ARG A 80 6.17 18.61 2.68
C ARG A 80 6.08 18.43 1.17
N GLU A 81 6.53 17.29 0.66
CA GLU A 81 6.46 16.97 -0.77
C GLU A 81 5.03 16.80 -1.26
N PHE A 82 4.15 16.22 -0.43
CA PHE A 82 2.73 16.05 -0.78
C PHE A 82 1.92 17.34 -0.63
N SER A 83 2.36 18.28 0.18
CA SER A 83 1.66 19.54 0.42
C SER A 83 1.43 20.33 -0.86
N GLY A 84 0.17 20.62 -1.19
CA GLY A 84 -0.23 21.37 -2.39
C GLY A 84 -0.03 20.62 -3.71
N THR A 85 0.25 19.31 -3.67
CA THR A 85 0.54 18.51 -4.86
C THR A 85 -0.38 17.30 -4.98
N THR A 86 -0.23 16.59 -6.11
CA THR A 86 -0.90 15.30 -6.37
C THR A 86 0.17 14.20 -6.45
N HIS A 87 -0.06 13.11 -5.75
CA HIS A 87 0.76 11.89 -5.80
C HIS A 87 -0.08 10.68 -6.17
N SER A 88 0.55 9.57 -6.55
CA SER A 88 -0.14 8.33 -6.91
C SER A 88 0.05 7.26 -5.83
N VAL A 89 -1.01 6.51 -5.58
CA VAL A 89 -1.00 5.33 -4.71
C VAL A 89 -1.30 4.11 -5.56
N PHE A 90 -0.37 3.17 -5.58
CA PHE A 90 -0.51 1.90 -6.29
C PHE A 90 -0.75 0.78 -5.28
N SER A 91 -1.86 0.06 -5.41
CA SER A 91 -2.06 -1.18 -4.68
C SER A 91 -2.20 -2.33 -5.66
N THR A 92 -1.42 -3.37 -5.43
CA THR A 92 -1.48 -4.63 -6.15
C THR A 92 -2.06 -5.70 -5.25
N VAL A 93 -2.93 -6.52 -5.79
CA VAL A 93 -3.52 -7.67 -5.13
C VAL A 93 -3.35 -8.90 -6.01
N MET A 94 -3.05 -10.02 -5.37
CA MET A 94 -2.99 -11.33 -6.01
C MET A 94 -3.83 -12.32 -5.22
N ILE A 95 -4.67 -13.07 -5.93
CA ILE A 95 -5.34 -14.26 -5.41
C ILE A 95 -4.76 -15.45 -6.14
N SER A 96 -4.34 -16.48 -5.42
CA SER A 96 -3.82 -17.70 -6.01
C SER A 96 -4.44 -18.94 -5.38
N THR A 97 -4.63 -19.97 -6.19
CA THR A 97 -4.88 -21.35 -5.77
C THR A 97 -3.67 -22.22 -6.12
N THR A 98 -3.77 -23.51 -5.99
CA THR A 98 -2.74 -24.46 -6.47
C THR A 98 -2.65 -24.52 -8.00
N GLU A 99 -3.71 -24.12 -8.72
CA GLU A 99 -3.84 -24.29 -10.17
C GLU A 99 -3.71 -22.97 -10.93
N GLN A 100 -4.15 -21.87 -10.34
CA GLN A 100 -4.24 -20.59 -11.04
C GLN A 100 -3.99 -19.41 -10.12
N SER A 101 -3.66 -18.28 -10.72
CA SER A 101 -3.53 -17.01 -10.02
C SER A 101 -4.05 -15.85 -10.85
N LEU A 102 -4.57 -14.86 -10.15
CA LEU A 102 -5.02 -13.59 -10.73
C LEU A 102 -4.34 -12.45 -9.98
N LEU A 103 -3.80 -11.51 -10.73
CA LEU A 103 -3.09 -10.35 -10.22
C LEU A 103 -3.67 -9.07 -10.81
N LYS A 104 -3.91 -8.08 -9.96
CA LYS A 104 -4.44 -6.78 -10.37
C LYS A 104 -3.73 -5.66 -9.65
N THR A 105 -3.29 -4.65 -10.41
CA THR A 105 -2.76 -3.38 -9.88
C THR A 105 -3.75 -2.27 -10.14
N CYS A 106 -3.95 -1.41 -9.14
CA CYS A 106 -4.80 -0.22 -9.23
C CYS A 106 -3.97 1.01 -8.87
N GLU A 107 -4.14 2.07 -9.64
CA GLU A 107 -3.63 3.40 -9.33
C GLU A 107 -4.76 4.29 -8.82
N THR A 108 -4.46 5.12 -7.86
CA THR A 108 -5.34 6.20 -7.38
C THR A 108 -4.51 7.44 -7.12
N LYS A 109 -4.91 8.57 -7.70
CA LYS A 109 -4.27 9.86 -7.44
C LYS A 109 -4.93 10.52 -6.24
N VAL A 110 -4.11 11.07 -5.37
CA VAL A 110 -4.52 11.77 -4.17
C VAL A 110 -3.92 13.16 -4.18
N SER A 111 -4.76 14.18 -4.07
CA SER A 111 -4.31 15.58 -4.01
C SER A 111 -4.45 16.11 -2.60
N PHE A 112 -3.40 16.77 -2.12
CA PHE A 112 -3.39 17.44 -0.82
C PHE A 112 -3.52 18.95 -0.99
N LYS A 113 -4.18 19.60 -0.02
CA LYS A 113 -4.12 21.06 0.13
C LYS A 113 -2.71 21.52 0.48
N ASN A 114 -2.42 22.80 0.32
CA ASN A 114 -1.23 23.38 0.95
C ASN A 114 -1.31 23.20 2.48
N MET A 115 -0.33 22.55 3.07
CA MET A 115 -0.21 22.35 4.51
C MET A 115 0.77 23.37 5.09
N SER A 116 0.41 23.98 6.22
CA SER A 116 1.36 24.81 6.96
C SER A 116 2.43 23.95 7.66
N LYS A 117 3.51 24.57 8.12
CA LYS A 117 4.55 23.87 8.89
C LYS A 117 3.99 23.31 10.19
N GLU A 118 3.10 24.06 10.82
CA GLU A 118 2.44 23.69 12.07
C GLU A 118 1.52 22.47 11.87
N GLU A 119 0.77 22.42 10.77
CA GLU A 119 -0.09 21.29 10.42
C GLU A 119 0.71 20.01 10.16
N ILE A 120 1.85 20.14 9.48
CA ILE A 120 2.76 18.99 9.24
C ILE A 120 3.33 18.50 10.58
N GLU A 121 3.81 19.42 11.42
CA GLU A 121 4.37 19.05 12.73
C GLU A 121 3.34 18.41 13.66
N GLU A 122 2.14 18.99 13.76
CA GLU A 122 1.03 18.41 14.52
C GLU A 122 0.72 16.98 14.07
N TYR A 123 0.67 16.77 12.74
CA TYR A 123 0.37 15.45 12.20
C TYR A 123 1.49 14.44 12.47
N VAL A 124 2.76 14.84 12.30
CA VAL A 124 3.90 13.95 12.58
C VAL A 124 3.94 13.55 14.05
N LEU A 125 3.72 14.52 14.96
CA LEU A 125 3.71 14.27 16.39
C LEU A 125 2.51 13.42 16.88
N SER A 126 1.44 13.36 16.08
CA SER A 126 0.30 12.46 16.37
C SER A 126 0.62 10.97 16.15
N GLU A 127 1.74 10.66 15.50
CA GLU A 127 2.18 9.31 15.15
C GLU A 127 1.22 8.53 14.21
N GLU A 128 0.17 9.16 13.72
CA GLU A 128 -0.86 8.55 12.86
C GLU A 128 -0.30 8.04 11.52
N GLY A 129 0.82 8.60 11.05
CA GLY A 129 1.51 8.18 9.84
C GLY A 129 2.50 7.02 10.04
N VAL A 130 2.80 6.66 11.28
CA VAL A 130 3.78 5.61 11.60
C VAL A 130 3.33 4.27 11.03
N GLY A 131 4.25 3.58 10.34
CA GLY A 131 3.99 2.29 9.72
C GLY A 131 3.11 2.30 8.47
N LYS A 132 2.75 3.49 7.96
CA LYS A 132 1.95 3.64 6.73
C LYS A 132 2.81 4.12 5.57
N ALA A 133 2.61 3.56 4.38
CA ALA A 133 3.28 4.01 3.16
C ALA A 133 2.99 5.49 2.90
N GLY A 134 4.01 6.29 2.57
CA GLY A 134 3.87 7.72 2.37
C GLY A 134 3.62 8.53 3.65
N ALA A 135 3.82 7.94 4.83
CA ALA A 135 3.67 8.59 6.13
C ALA A 135 2.26 9.14 6.43
N TYR A 136 1.19 8.61 5.82
CA TYR A 136 -0.17 9.05 6.15
C TYR A 136 -1.21 7.93 6.00
N GLY A 137 -2.35 8.08 6.70
CA GLY A 137 -3.52 7.22 6.55
C GLY A 137 -4.75 8.04 6.16
N ILE A 138 -5.27 7.85 4.94
CA ILE A 138 -6.41 8.62 4.41
C ILE A 138 -7.68 8.47 5.25
N HIS A 139 -7.84 7.35 5.95
CA HIS A 139 -8.98 7.03 6.81
C HIS A 139 -8.90 7.66 8.22
N GLY A 140 -7.76 8.28 8.53
CA GLY A 140 -7.48 8.95 9.80
C GLY A 140 -7.44 10.48 9.66
N PRO A 141 -6.75 11.16 10.59
CA PRO A 141 -6.64 12.62 10.63
C PRO A 141 -6.06 13.27 9.35
N ALA A 142 -5.27 12.51 8.55
CA ALA A 142 -4.76 13.01 7.27
C ALA A 142 -5.87 13.30 6.25
N GLY A 143 -7.05 12.70 6.41
CA GLY A 143 -8.19 12.97 5.53
C GLY A 143 -8.56 14.45 5.43
N LYS A 144 -8.29 15.25 6.48
CA LYS A 144 -8.52 16.72 6.47
C LYS A 144 -7.64 17.49 5.49
N TYR A 145 -6.55 16.88 5.02
CA TYR A 145 -5.63 17.48 4.06
C TYR A 145 -5.93 17.09 2.61
N VAL A 146 -6.75 16.06 2.39
CA VAL A 146 -7.10 15.57 1.05
C VAL A 146 -8.14 16.47 0.42
N THR A 147 -7.85 17.00 -0.77
CA THR A 147 -8.74 17.83 -1.57
C THR A 147 -9.46 17.08 -2.65
N SER A 148 -8.82 16.02 -3.19
CA SER A 148 -9.46 15.14 -4.18
C SER A 148 -8.83 13.75 -4.21
N ILE A 149 -9.64 12.78 -4.67
CA ILE A 149 -9.24 11.40 -4.96
C ILE A 149 -9.73 11.07 -6.37
N GLU A 150 -8.81 10.72 -7.26
CA GLU A 150 -9.14 10.23 -8.60
C GLU A 150 -8.81 8.75 -8.66
N GLY A 151 -9.82 7.90 -8.57
CA GLY A 151 -9.70 6.44 -8.50
C GLY A 151 -10.49 5.83 -7.33
N SER A 152 -9.90 4.86 -6.63
CA SER A 152 -10.56 4.10 -5.58
C SER A 152 -10.04 4.46 -4.19
N TYR A 153 -10.94 4.89 -3.30
CA TYR A 153 -10.62 5.13 -1.89
C TYR A 153 -10.04 3.87 -1.22
N THR A 154 -10.64 2.70 -1.47
CA THR A 154 -10.19 1.44 -0.86
C THR A 154 -8.81 1.02 -1.36
N ASN A 155 -8.42 1.45 -2.56
CA ASN A 155 -7.05 1.31 -3.06
C ASN A 155 -6.06 2.08 -2.18
N VAL A 156 -6.37 3.33 -1.84
CA VAL A 156 -5.51 4.16 -0.98
C VAL A 156 -5.43 3.60 0.44
N VAL A 157 -6.51 2.99 0.94
CA VAL A 157 -6.51 2.31 2.26
C VAL A 157 -5.63 1.06 2.26
N GLY A 158 -5.34 0.47 1.08
CA GLY A 158 -4.41 -0.65 0.95
C GLY A 158 -5.00 -1.94 0.38
N LEU A 159 -6.30 -1.97 0.08
CA LEU A 159 -6.93 -3.11 -0.58
C LEU A 159 -7.93 -2.64 -1.64
N PRO A 160 -7.65 -2.81 -2.94
CA PRO A 160 -8.54 -2.37 -4.02
C PRO A 160 -9.78 -3.28 -4.13
N VAL A 161 -10.72 -3.10 -3.20
CA VAL A 161 -11.91 -3.97 -3.03
C VAL A 161 -12.73 -4.04 -4.32
N LEU A 162 -12.89 -2.90 -5.01
CA LEU A 162 -13.64 -2.86 -6.26
C LEU A 162 -13.02 -3.77 -7.34
N SER A 163 -11.71 -3.86 -7.39
CA SER A 163 -11.00 -4.76 -8.30
C SER A 163 -11.10 -6.21 -7.87
N LEU A 164 -11.15 -6.49 -6.57
CA LEU A 164 -11.33 -7.84 -6.04
C LEU A 164 -12.70 -8.43 -6.35
N ILE A 165 -13.74 -7.61 -6.46
CA ILE A 165 -15.10 -8.08 -6.78
C ILE A 165 -15.19 -8.56 -8.25
N HIS A 166 -14.27 -8.13 -9.12
CA HIS A 166 -14.22 -8.45 -10.54
C HIS A 166 -13.08 -9.41 -10.91
N ILE A 167 -12.44 -10.02 -9.93
CA ILE A 167 -11.49 -11.14 -10.09
C ILE A 167 -12.24 -12.50 -9.86
#